data_2756e3d1b271a30812111ca452a531bc
#
_entry.id   2756e3d1b271a30812111ca452a531bc
#
_cell.length_a   1.000
_cell.length_b   1.000
_cell.length_c   1.000
_cell.angle_alpha   90.00
_cell.angle_beta   90.00
_cell.angle_gamma   90.00
#
_symmetry.space_group_name_H-M   'P 1'
#
loop_
_entity.id
_entity.type
_entity.pdbx_description
1 polymer ?
#
loop_
_entity_poly.entity_id
_entity_poly.type
_entity_poly.pdbx_seq_one_letter_code
_entity_poly.pdbx_strand_id
1 'polypeptide(L)'
;MSAEILIVDDNVDIRNILNELISDHGFKTRVAANFNQALNEIDKKLPDVAILDVKLDKGDNDGIELLSHIKNKNKDVPVIIISGHANIEMAVKSLKHGAFEFIEKPFDQERLMNFVNRAVENFNLKKQNKEYETKLFSSYDLIGDSK
;
A
#
# COMPACT_ATOMS: atom_id res chain seq x y z
N MET A 1 -9.35 14.75 3.85
CA MET A 1 -8.00 14.82 3.30
C MET A 1 -7.72 13.63 2.43
N SER A 2 -7.00 13.89 1.34
CA SER A 2 -6.73 12.82 0.38
C SER A 2 -5.61 11.91 0.88
N ALA A 3 -5.81 10.61 0.72
CA ALA A 3 -4.76 9.65 0.96
C ALA A 3 -3.66 9.82 -0.08
N GLU A 4 -2.45 9.51 0.31
CA GLU A 4 -1.29 9.54 -0.59
C GLU A 4 -0.91 8.12 -0.97
N ILE A 5 -0.82 7.86 -2.26
CA ILE A 5 -0.58 6.54 -2.79
C ILE A 5 0.73 6.51 -3.55
N LEU A 6 1.60 5.59 -3.16
CA LEU A 6 2.88 5.36 -3.84
C LEU A 6 2.68 4.29 -4.91
N ILE A 7 3.06 4.61 -6.14
CA ILE A 7 2.93 3.70 -7.28
C ILE A 7 4.32 3.32 -7.75
N VAL A 8 4.64 2.03 -7.71
CA VAL A 8 5.96 1.52 -8.11
C VAL A 8 5.81 0.53 -9.24
N ASP A 9 6.30 0.89 -10.41
CA ASP A 9 6.29 0.02 -11.59
C ASP A 9 7.39 0.47 -12.52
N ASP A 10 8.18 -0.46 -13.04
CA ASP A 10 9.26 -0.13 -13.96
C ASP A 10 8.76 0.14 -15.38
N ASN A 11 7.54 -0.26 -15.71
CA ASN A 11 6.93 0.01 -17.01
C ASN A 11 6.34 1.41 -17.00
N VAL A 12 6.84 2.30 -17.85
CA VAL A 12 6.42 3.70 -17.87
C VAL A 12 4.95 3.85 -18.23
N ASP A 13 4.45 3.01 -19.13
CA ASP A 13 3.05 3.11 -19.56
C ASP A 13 2.10 2.72 -18.42
N ILE A 14 2.40 1.63 -17.74
CA ILE A 14 1.59 1.18 -16.60
C ILE A 14 1.64 2.23 -15.48
N ARG A 15 2.82 2.73 -15.20
CA ARG A 15 3.00 3.75 -14.16
C ARG A 15 2.18 5.00 -14.47
N ASN A 16 2.18 5.44 -15.73
CA ASN A 16 1.41 6.61 -16.14
C ASN A 16 -0.10 6.34 -16.07
N ILE A 17 -0.54 5.16 -16.50
CA ILE A 17 -1.95 4.78 -16.43
C ILE A 17 -2.43 4.80 -14.98
N LEU A 18 -1.67 4.19 -14.10
CA LEU A 18 -2.02 4.13 -12.68
C LEU A 18 -2.04 5.53 -12.06
N ASN A 19 -1.03 6.33 -12.39
CA ASN A 19 -0.94 7.69 -11.86
C ASN A 19 -2.13 8.54 -12.26
N GLU A 20 -2.51 8.51 -13.54
CA GLU A 20 -3.66 9.26 -14.03
C GLU A 20 -4.96 8.75 -13.41
N LEU A 21 -5.15 7.44 -13.41
CA LEU A 21 -6.37 6.83 -12.89
C LEU A 21 -6.59 7.21 -11.43
N ILE A 22 -5.55 7.09 -10.62
CA ILE A 22 -5.65 7.31 -9.18
C ILE A 22 -5.76 8.81 -8.88
N SER A 23 -5.00 9.64 -9.59
CA SER A 23 -5.08 11.10 -9.44
C SER A 23 -6.47 11.61 -9.80
N ASP A 24 -7.05 11.06 -10.87
CA ASP A 24 -8.39 11.47 -11.32
C ASP A 24 -9.46 11.17 -10.27
N HIS A 25 -9.21 10.19 -9.41
CA HIS A 25 -10.14 9.86 -8.32
C HIS A 25 -9.90 10.70 -7.06
N GLY A 26 -9.03 11.69 -7.13
CA GLY A 26 -8.83 12.66 -6.05
C GLY A 26 -7.75 12.31 -5.05
N PHE A 27 -6.98 11.26 -5.29
CA PHE A 27 -5.89 10.87 -4.40
C PHE A 27 -4.60 11.55 -4.81
N LYS A 28 -3.74 11.80 -3.84
CA LYS A 28 -2.38 12.26 -4.11
C LYS A 28 -1.55 11.05 -4.52
N THR A 29 -0.62 11.25 -5.45
CA THR A 29 0.23 10.16 -5.93
C THR A 29 1.69 10.53 -5.87
N ARG A 30 2.52 9.52 -5.63
CA ARG A 30 3.96 9.58 -5.86
C ARG A 30 4.32 8.36 -6.68
N VAL A 31 5.34 8.47 -7.53
CA VAL A 31 5.72 7.38 -8.40
C VAL A 31 7.18 7.03 -8.21
N ALA A 32 7.52 5.78 -8.43
CA ALA A 32 8.90 5.30 -8.45
C ALA A 32 9.04 4.27 -9.58
N ALA A 33 10.17 4.33 -10.27
CA ALA A 33 10.39 3.50 -11.45
C ALA A 33 11.23 2.26 -11.18
N ASN A 34 11.87 2.18 -10.02
CA ASN A 34 12.74 1.07 -9.69
C ASN A 34 12.82 0.88 -8.18
N PHE A 35 13.53 -0.15 -7.77
CA PHE A 35 13.64 -0.55 -6.37
C PHE A 35 14.23 0.58 -5.51
N ASN A 36 15.35 1.16 -5.93
CA ASN A 36 16.01 2.20 -5.13
C ASN A 36 15.17 3.46 -5.01
N GLN A 37 14.52 3.87 -6.09
CA GLN A 37 13.61 5.02 -6.02
C GLN A 37 12.47 4.76 -5.06
N ALA A 38 11.93 3.54 -5.08
CA ALA A 38 10.85 3.17 -4.17
C ALA A 38 11.31 3.22 -2.72
N LEU A 39 12.50 2.67 -2.42
CA LEU A 39 13.05 2.74 -1.06
C LEU A 39 13.21 4.18 -0.61
N ASN A 40 13.74 5.03 -1.47
CA ASN A 40 13.94 6.45 -1.14
C ASN A 40 12.62 7.13 -0.84
N GLU A 41 11.58 6.86 -1.63
CA GLU A 41 10.28 7.46 -1.41
C GLU A 41 9.66 6.99 -0.09
N ILE A 42 9.77 5.70 0.19
CA ILE A 42 9.24 5.12 1.44
C ILE A 42 9.96 5.71 2.65
N ASP A 43 11.29 5.81 2.58
CA ASP A 43 12.08 6.31 3.69
C ASP A 43 11.90 7.81 3.91
N LYS A 44 11.66 8.55 2.83
CA LYS A 44 11.41 9.98 2.90
C LYS A 44 10.09 10.27 3.62
N LYS A 45 9.06 9.54 3.23
CA LYS A 45 7.73 9.67 3.82
C LYS A 45 6.92 8.41 3.47
N LEU A 46 6.44 7.74 4.49
CA LEU A 46 5.63 6.53 4.31
C LEU A 46 4.30 6.89 3.63
N PRO A 47 3.93 6.20 2.56
CA PRO A 47 2.63 6.46 1.93
C PRO A 47 1.49 5.88 2.76
N ASP A 48 0.28 6.34 2.48
CA ASP A 48 -0.91 5.80 3.13
C ASP A 48 -1.31 4.45 2.52
N VAL A 49 -1.08 4.28 1.22
CA VAL A 49 -1.31 3.04 0.49
C VAL A 49 -0.18 2.90 -0.54
N ALA A 50 0.24 1.69 -0.83
CA ALA A 50 1.25 1.45 -1.85
C ALA A 50 0.75 0.44 -2.88
N ILE A 51 1.09 0.69 -4.14
CA ILE A 51 0.87 -0.25 -5.25
C ILE A 51 2.24 -0.60 -5.80
N LEU A 52 2.62 -1.87 -5.69
CA LEU A 52 3.97 -2.31 -6.01
C LEU A 52 3.95 -3.40 -7.08
N ASP A 53 4.76 -3.20 -8.13
CA ASP A 53 5.05 -4.28 -9.07
C ASP A 53 5.94 -5.30 -8.35
N VAL A 54 5.67 -6.57 -8.54
CA VAL A 54 6.42 -7.63 -7.86
C VAL A 54 7.84 -7.75 -8.40
N LYS A 55 8.02 -7.51 -9.69
CA LYS A 55 9.33 -7.65 -10.34
C LYS A 55 9.79 -6.29 -10.84
N LEU A 56 10.87 -5.80 -10.28
CA LEU A 56 11.49 -4.55 -10.68
C LEU A 56 12.89 -4.85 -11.24
N ASP A 57 13.78 -3.87 -11.13
CA ASP A 57 15.11 -3.97 -11.74
C ASP A 57 16.09 -4.87 -10.99
N LYS A 58 15.86 -5.12 -9.71
CA LYS A 58 16.82 -5.90 -8.88
C LYS A 58 16.56 -7.39 -8.93
N GLY A 59 15.30 -7.81 -8.97
CA GLY A 59 14.98 -9.23 -8.99
C GLY A 59 13.51 -9.52 -8.97
N ASP A 60 13.20 -10.81 -8.92
CA ASP A 60 11.83 -11.30 -9.05
C ASP A 60 10.95 -11.04 -7.84
N ASN A 61 11.55 -10.70 -6.70
CA ASN A 61 10.82 -10.50 -5.46
C ASN A 61 10.91 -9.06 -4.94
N ASP A 62 11.25 -8.11 -5.81
CA ASP A 62 11.45 -6.72 -5.39
C ASP A 62 10.22 -6.15 -4.69
N GLY A 63 9.03 -6.40 -5.24
CA GLY A 63 7.80 -5.92 -4.64
C GLY A 63 7.55 -6.51 -3.27
N ILE A 64 7.90 -7.78 -3.08
CA ILE A 64 7.76 -8.45 -1.78
C ILE A 64 8.72 -7.85 -0.76
N GLU A 65 9.95 -7.54 -1.17
CA GLU A 65 10.92 -6.90 -0.29
C GLU A 65 10.46 -5.50 0.10
N LEU A 66 9.92 -4.74 -0.84
CA LEU A 66 9.37 -3.41 -0.56
C LEU A 66 8.16 -3.52 0.36
N LEU A 67 7.31 -4.51 0.14
CA LEU A 67 6.16 -4.79 1.01
C LEU A 67 6.62 -5.01 2.45
N SER A 68 7.63 -5.86 2.63
CA SER A 68 8.18 -6.14 3.97
C SER A 68 8.76 -4.88 4.60
N HIS A 69 9.45 -4.07 3.81
CA HIS A 69 10.04 -2.83 4.27
C HIS A 69 8.97 -1.85 4.78
N ILE A 70 7.88 -1.73 4.03
CA ILE A 70 6.75 -0.88 4.42
C ILE A 70 6.12 -1.41 5.71
N LYS A 71 5.85 -2.72 5.76
CA LYS A 71 5.20 -3.33 6.92
C LYS A 71 6.03 -3.23 8.18
N ASN A 72 7.36 -3.25 8.05
CA ASN A 72 8.24 -3.05 9.19
C ASN A 72 8.14 -1.62 9.75
N LYS A 73 7.83 -0.65 8.91
CA LYS A 73 7.65 0.74 9.35
C LYS A 73 6.26 0.98 9.93
N ASN A 74 5.24 0.43 9.29
CA ASN A 74 3.86 0.53 9.77
C ASN A 74 3.04 -0.60 9.16
N LYS A 75 2.65 -1.55 9.98
CA LYS A 75 1.92 -2.74 9.54
C LYS A 75 0.52 -2.41 9.01
N ASP A 76 0.01 -1.22 9.28
CA ASP A 76 -1.35 -0.83 8.90
C ASP A 76 -1.44 -0.21 7.51
N VAL A 77 -0.32 0.01 6.83
CA VAL A 77 -0.32 0.53 5.47
C VAL A 77 -0.73 -0.58 4.51
N PRO A 78 -1.87 -0.45 3.82
CA PRO A 78 -2.26 -1.47 2.84
C PRO A 78 -1.33 -1.42 1.62
N VAL A 79 -0.96 -2.60 1.14
CA VAL A 79 -0.09 -2.73 -0.03
C VAL A 79 -0.79 -3.64 -1.04
N ILE A 80 -0.93 -3.14 -2.26
CA ILE A 80 -1.47 -3.89 -3.38
C ILE A 80 -0.30 -4.31 -4.27
N ILE A 81 -0.18 -5.61 -4.52
CA ILE A 81 0.87 -6.14 -5.38
C ILE A 81 0.30 -6.37 -6.77
N ILE A 82 1.01 -5.91 -7.80
CA ILE A 82 0.64 -6.13 -9.19
C ILE A 82 1.72 -6.98 -9.85
N SER A 83 1.33 -7.96 -10.67
CA SER A 83 2.29 -8.83 -11.32
C SER A 83 1.87 -9.16 -12.75
N GLY A 84 2.82 -9.09 -13.67
CA GLY A 84 2.64 -9.53 -15.04
C GLY A 84 2.85 -11.02 -15.22
N HIS A 85 3.44 -11.66 -14.22
CA HIS A 85 3.72 -13.10 -14.24
C HIS A 85 3.10 -13.75 -13.02
N ALA A 86 1.80 -13.55 -12.88
CA ALA A 86 1.08 -14.05 -11.72
C ALA A 86 1.02 -15.57 -11.72
N ASN A 87 1.28 -16.16 -10.57
CA ASN A 87 1.03 -17.55 -10.32
C ASN A 87 0.57 -17.69 -8.87
N ILE A 88 0.05 -18.86 -8.55
CA ILE A 88 -0.51 -19.10 -7.22
C ILE A 88 0.54 -18.91 -6.13
N GLU A 89 1.76 -19.37 -6.37
CA GLU A 89 2.85 -19.24 -5.39
C GLU A 89 3.14 -17.79 -5.04
N MET A 90 3.23 -16.94 -6.06
CA MET A 90 3.53 -15.53 -5.86
C MET A 90 2.39 -14.82 -5.14
N ALA A 91 1.15 -15.14 -5.49
CA ALA A 91 -0.02 -14.58 -4.82
C ALA A 91 -0.04 -14.97 -3.35
N VAL A 92 0.15 -16.26 -3.06
CA VAL A 92 0.18 -16.75 -1.68
C VAL A 92 1.32 -16.09 -0.90
N LYS A 93 2.50 -16.00 -1.49
CA LYS A 93 3.66 -15.38 -0.85
C LYS A 93 3.39 -13.92 -0.51
N SER A 94 2.79 -13.18 -1.45
CA SER A 94 2.45 -11.77 -1.23
C SER A 94 1.48 -11.62 -0.07
N LEU A 95 0.43 -12.41 -0.05
CA LEU A 95 -0.57 -12.34 1.01
C LEU A 95 0.01 -12.76 2.36
N LYS A 96 0.89 -13.76 2.38
CA LYS A 96 1.57 -14.18 3.61
C LYS A 96 2.46 -13.08 4.18
N HIS A 97 3.03 -12.24 3.32
CA HIS A 97 3.85 -11.12 3.77
C HIS A 97 3.03 -9.88 4.12
N GLY A 98 1.71 -10.00 4.05
CA GLY A 98 0.82 -8.95 4.50
C GLY A 98 0.25 -8.06 3.42
N ALA A 99 0.33 -8.46 2.14
CA ALA A 99 -0.29 -7.69 1.08
C ALA A 99 -1.80 -7.63 1.28
N PHE A 100 -2.37 -6.48 1.00
CA PHE A 100 -3.81 -6.28 1.07
C PHE A 100 -4.52 -7.00 -0.07
N GLU A 101 -3.92 -6.94 -1.28
CA GLU A 101 -4.50 -7.57 -2.46
C GLU A 101 -3.39 -7.87 -3.47
N PHE A 102 -3.67 -8.83 -4.37
CA PHE A 102 -2.75 -9.22 -5.42
C PHE A 102 -3.51 -9.16 -6.76
N ILE A 103 -2.99 -8.40 -7.72
CA ILE A 103 -3.66 -8.19 -9.01
C ILE A 103 -2.74 -8.62 -10.14
N GLU A 104 -3.29 -9.33 -11.10
CA GLU A 104 -2.57 -9.77 -12.29
C GLU A 104 -2.70 -8.74 -13.42
N LYS A 105 -1.60 -8.50 -14.13
CA LYS A 105 -1.63 -7.69 -15.35
C LYS A 105 -2.00 -8.58 -16.54
N PRO A 106 -2.74 -8.10 -17.52
CA PRO A 106 -3.37 -6.77 -17.56
C PRO A 106 -4.57 -6.72 -16.61
N PHE A 107 -4.78 -5.57 -16.00
CA PHE A 107 -5.84 -5.42 -15.01
C PHE A 107 -6.99 -4.59 -15.56
N ASP A 108 -8.17 -4.83 -14.99
CA ASP A 108 -9.33 -4.01 -15.23
C ASP A 108 -9.23 -2.77 -14.33
N GLN A 109 -9.32 -1.57 -14.93
CA GLN A 109 -9.15 -0.33 -14.18
C GLN A 109 -10.21 -0.16 -13.09
N GLU A 110 -11.45 -0.56 -13.38
CA GLU A 110 -12.53 -0.47 -12.39
C GLU A 110 -12.23 -1.37 -11.19
N ARG A 111 -11.78 -2.59 -11.46
CA ARG A 111 -11.44 -3.54 -10.40
C ARG A 111 -10.28 -3.02 -9.56
N LEU A 112 -9.25 -2.47 -10.22
CA LEU A 112 -8.12 -1.89 -9.51
C LEU A 112 -8.58 -0.76 -8.59
N MET A 113 -9.43 0.14 -9.10
CA MET A 113 -9.92 1.25 -8.30
C MET A 113 -10.78 0.79 -7.12
N ASN A 114 -11.54 -0.28 -7.31
CA ASN A 114 -12.27 -0.87 -6.19
C ASN A 114 -11.34 -1.32 -5.08
N PHE A 115 -10.22 -1.94 -5.44
CA PHE A 115 -9.23 -2.36 -4.46
C PHE A 115 -8.54 -1.17 -3.80
N VAL A 116 -8.22 -0.13 -4.58
CA VAL A 116 -7.60 1.09 -4.05
C VAL A 116 -8.54 1.76 -3.05
N ASN A 117 -9.81 1.89 -3.42
CA ASN A 117 -10.79 2.51 -2.53
C ASN A 117 -10.95 1.73 -1.23
N ARG A 118 -10.98 0.41 -1.32
CA ARG A 118 -11.07 -0.45 -0.14
C ARG A 118 -9.81 -0.35 0.72
N ALA A 119 -8.65 -0.24 0.09
CA ALA A 119 -7.40 -0.09 0.81
C ALA A 119 -7.36 1.25 1.57
N VAL A 120 -7.76 2.33 0.90
CA VAL A 120 -7.82 3.65 1.53
C VAL A 120 -8.81 3.64 2.70
N GLU A 121 -9.98 3.06 2.50
CA GLU A 121 -10.98 2.93 3.55
C GLU A 121 -10.43 2.13 4.74
N ASN A 122 -9.76 1.03 4.46
CA ASN A 122 -9.15 0.19 5.48
C ASN A 122 -8.11 0.96 6.30
N PHE A 123 -7.26 1.72 5.61
CA PHE A 123 -6.25 2.55 6.27
C PHE A 123 -6.91 3.59 7.17
N ASN A 124 -7.94 4.28 6.67
CA ASN A 124 -8.63 5.31 7.42
C ASN A 124 -9.32 4.74 8.66
N LEU A 125 -9.95 3.57 8.52
CA LEU A 125 -10.61 2.90 9.64
C LEU A 125 -9.61 2.51 10.71
N LYS A 126 -8.47 1.96 10.34
CA LYS A 126 -7.43 1.60 11.30
C LYS A 126 -6.87 2.82 12.01
N LYS A 127 -6.69 3.91 11.28
CA LYS A 127 -6.23 5.17 11.86
C LYS A 127 -7.23 5.70 12.88
N GLN A 128 -8.51 5.68 12.54
CA GLN A 128 -9.58 6.10 13.44
C GLN A 128 -9.64 5.23 14.68
N ASN A 129 -9.53 3.92 14.52
CA ASN A 129 -9.54 2.99 15.64
C ASN A 129 -8.40 3.25 16.61
N LYS A 130 -7.21 3.53 16.10
CA LYS A 130 -6.07 3.85 16.94
C LYS A 130 -6.30 5.13 17.74
N GLU A 131 -6.84 6.15 17.08
CA GLU A 131 -7.15 7.41 17.75
C GLU A 131 -8.21 7.21 18.83
N TYR A 132 -9.23 6.41 18.52
CA TYR A 132 -10.28 6.10 19.44
C TYR A 132 -9.76 5.33 20.65
N GLU A 133 -8.94 4.33 20.43
CA GLU A 133 -8.33 3.55 21.50
C GLU A 133 -7.48 4.42 22.42
N THR A 134 -6.73 5.33 21.86
CA THR A 134 -5.91 6.27 22.62
C THR A 134 -6.80 7.14 23.51
N LYS A 135 -7.89 7.64 22.98
CA LYS A 135 -8.83 8.44 23.76
C LYS A 135 -9.46 7.62 24.88
N LEU A 136 -9.86 6.41 24.60
CA LEU A 136 -10.43 5.53 25.63
C LEU A 136 -9.44 5.25 26.73
N PHE A 137 -8.20 4.97 26.37
CA PHE A 137 -7.14 4.72 27.33
C PHE A 137 -6.92 5.91 28.25
N SER A 138 -6.83 7.10 27.67
CA SER A 138 -6.66 8.34 28.44
C SER A 138 -7.80 8.56 29.42
N SER A 139 -9.02 8.36 28.97
CA SER A 139 -10.21 8.50 29.81
C SER A 139 -10.21 7.49 30.94
N TYR A 140 -9.83 6.26 30.64
CA TYR A 140 -9.75 5.18 31.60
C TYR A 140 -8.75 5.52 32.72
N ASP A 141 -7.59 5.97 32.33
CA ASP A 141 -6.54 6.36 33.27
C ASP A 141 -6.99 7.51 34.17
N LEU A 142 -7.71 8.45 33.63
CA LEU A 142 -8.22 9.59 34.39
C LEU A 142 -9.25 9.17 35.45
N ILE A 143 -10.09 8.20 35.14
CA ILE A 143 -11.07 7.67 36.07
C ILE A 143 -10.38 6.82 37.12
N GLY A 144 -9.26 6.38 36.87
CA GLY A 144 -8.48 5.73 37.84
C GLY A 144 -8.58 4.26 37.84
N ASP A 145 -8.69 4.00 37.93
CA ASP A 145 -8.61 3.10 38.12
C ASP A 145 -8.48 2.22 38.24
N SER A 146 -8.70 1.89 38.32
CA SER A 146 -8.78 1.11 38.53
C SER A 146 -8.66 0.11 38.44
N LYS A 147 -8.79 -0.18 38.26
CA LYS A 147 -8.73 -1.20 38.24
C LYS A 147 -8.66 -1.61 38.43
#